data_6aa3ca24b052c6b1513670499ffb7f2d
#
_entry.id   6aa3ca24b052c6b1513670499ffb7f2d
#
_cell.length_a   1.000
_cell.length_b   1.000
_cell.length_c   1.000
_cell.angle_alpha   90.00
_cell.angle_beta   90.00
_cell.angle_gamma   90.00
#
_symmetry.space_group_name_H-M   'P 1'
#
loop_
_entity.id
_entity.type
_entity.pdbx_description
1 polymer ?
#
loop_
_entity_poly.entity_id
_entity_poly.type
_entity_poly.pdbx_seq_one_letter_code
_entity_poly.pdbx_strand_id
1 'polypeptide(L)'
;SLYGEDHFTPAKQVALALAHLIRTQYPGDTVKFVLFHDSAEEVPVSKLAQAQIGPYHTNTAGGLRLAQQLLKRENKDMKQIVMITDGKPSALTLPDGRIYKNPYGLDPYVLGTTLREVANCRRSGIQINTFMLARDPELVGFVRRVSEMTRGKAYFTTPQNIGQYVLMDFVTNKTKLVN
;
A
#
# COMPACT_ATOMS: atom_id res chain seq x y z
N SER A 1 -6.39 15.74 -1.76
CA SER A 1 -7.30 16.90 -1.71
C SER A 1 -6.62 18.13 -2.26
N LEU A 2 -7.31 18.91 -3.09
CA LEU A 2 -6.78 20.14 -3.72
C LEU A 2 -6.41 21.22 -2.68
N TYR A 3 -6.98 21.12 -1.48
CA TYR A 3 -6.79 22.10 -0.40
C TYR A 3 -6.48 21.44 0.94
N GLY A 4 -6.07 20.18 0.91
CA GLY A 4 -5.81 19.41 2.11
C GLY A 4 -4.34 19.30 2.46
N GLU A 5 -4.08 18.64 3.57
CA GLU A 5 -2.76 18.33 4.05
C GLU A 5 -2.00 17.45 3.04
N ASP A 6 -0.71 17.69 2.87
CA ASP A 6 0.13 16.84 2.02
C ASP A 6 0.38 15.50 2.74
N HIS A 7 -0.20 14.44 2.22
CA HIS A 7 -0.01 13.09 2.76
C HIS A 7 1.08 12.31 2.03
N PHE A 8 1.48 12.75 0.85
CA PHE A 8 2.45 12.01 0.04
C PHE A 8 3.88 12.19 0.56
N THR A 9 4.29 13.40 0.90
CA THR A 9 5.64 13.66 1.40
C THR A 9 5.95 12.87 2.66
N PRO A 10 5.08 12.85 3.70
CA PRO A 10 5.31 11.99 4.86
C PRO A 10 5.39 10.50 4.52
N ALA A 11 4.52 10.01 3.65
CA ALA A 11 4.55 8.61 3.23
C ALA A 11 5.86 8.26 2.52
N LYS A 12 6.33 9.14 1.65
CA LYS A 12 7.60 8.97 0.94
C LYS A 12 8.79 8.96 1.90
N GLN A 13 8.80 9.85 2.89
CA GLN A 13 9.85 9.88 3.91
C GLN A 13 9.89 8.58 4.71
N VAL A 14 8.73 8.03 5.07
CA VAL A 14 8.62 6.75 5.76
C VAL A 14 9.16 5.61 4.90
N ALA A 15 8.81 5.59 3.62
CA ALA A 15 9.29 4.58 2.69
C ALA A 15 10.82 4.61 2.57
N LEU A 16 11.40 5.80 2.51
CA LEU A 16 12.86 5.97 2.47
C LEU A 16 13.51 5.52 3.78
N ALA A 17 12.92 5.83 4.92
CA ALA A 17 13.42 5.41 6.22
C ALA A 17 13.35 3.87 6.37
N LEU A 18 12.26 3.27 5.91
CA LEU A 18 12.10 1.81 5.93
C LEU A 18 13.14 1.12 5.02
N ALA A 19 13.38 1.68 3.83
CA ALA A 19 14.41 1.17 2.93
C ALA A 19 15.79 1.22 3.59
N HIS A 20 16.11 2.31 4.26
CA HIS A 20 17.38 2.47 4.97
C HIS A 20 17.51 1.46 6.11
N LEU A 21 16.45 1.27 6.90
CA LEU A 21 16.43 0.30 7.99
C LEU A 21 16.68 -1.11 7.48
N ILE A 22 15.99 -1.52 6.42
CA ILE A 22 16.13 -2.86 5.85
C ILE A 22 17.54 -3.05 5.31
N ARG A 23 18.07 -2.08 4.58
CA ARG A 23 19.41 -2.17 4.01
C ARG A 23 20.50 -2.31 5.06
N THR A 24 20.36 -1.60 6.18
CA THR A 24 21.40 -1.57 7.21
C THR A 24 21.24 -2.67 8.26
N GLN A 25 20.02 -3.03 8.63
CA GLN A 25 19.75 -3.96 9.74
C GLN A 25 19.31 -5.35 9.27
N TYR A 26 18.76 -5.45 8.06
CA TYR A 26 18.24 -6.70 7.51
C TYR A 26 18.70 -6.88 6.06
N PRO A 27 20.03 -6.98 5.82
CA PRO A 27 20.56 -6.96 4.45
C PRO A 27 20.15 -8.16 3.60
N GLY A 28 19.62 -9.23 4.21
CA GLY A 28 19.08 -10.37 3.48
C GLY A 28 17.65 -10.16 2.98
N ASP A 29 16.99 -9.09 3.39
CA ASP A 29 15.62 -8.80 2.99
C ASP A 29 15.59 -7.85 1.77
N THR A 30 14.51 -7.94 0.99
CA THR A 30 14.29 -7.09 -0.17
C THR A 30 13.07 -6.22 0.05
N VAL A 31 13.17 -4.94 -0.34
CA VAL A 31 12.04 -4.02 -0.35
C VAL A 31 11.87 -3.42 -1.73
N LYS A 32 10.63 -3.35 -2.19
CA LYS A 32 10.24 -2.73 -3.46
C LYS A 32 9.17 -1.70 -3.18
N PHE A 33 9.11 -0.65 -3.99
CA PHE A 33 8.13 0.42 -3.85
C PHE A 33 7.22 0.46 -5.06
N VAL A 34 5.92 0.53 -4.79
CA VAL A 34 4.87 0.67 -5.80
C VAL A 34 4.12 1.95 -5.50
N LEU A 35 4.09 2.83 -6.47
CA LEU A 35 3.30 4.05 -6.43
C LEU A 35 1.99 3.77 -7.16
N PHE A 36 0.86 4.03 -6.50
CA PHE A 36 -0.44 3.82 -7.14
C PHE A 36 -1.28 5.10 -7.08
N HIS A 37 -1.72 5.52 -8.25
CA HIS A 37 -2.56 6.69 -8.48
C HIS A 37 -3.64 6.27 -9.48
N ASP A 38 -3.78 6.91 -10.64
CA ASP A 38 -4.66 6.42 -11.72
C ASP A 38 -4.22 5.04 -12.20
N SER A 39 -2.92 4.80 -12.23
CA SER A 39 -2.29 3.53 -12.53
C SER A 39 -1.30 3.17 -11.44
N ALA A 40 -0.60 2.04 -11.60
CA ALA A 40 0.42 1.60 -10.65
C ALA A 40 1.76 1.45 -11.35
N GLU A 41 2.84 1.84 -10.67
CA GLU A 41 4.20 1.73 -11.20
C GLU A 41 5.20 1.39 -10.10
N GLU A 42 6.21 0.60 -10.44
CA GLU A 42 7.33 0.37 -9.55
C GLU A 42 8.27 1.57 -9.61
N VAL A 43 8.69 2.05 -8.43
CA VAL A 43 9.62 3.17 -8.32
C VAL A 43 10.89 2.68 -7.64
N PRO A 44 12.06 2.76 -8.29
CA PRO A 44 13.32 2.43 -7.63
C PRO A 44 13.58 3.34 -6.43
N VAL A 45 14.23 2.80 -5.40
CA VAL A 45 14.57 3.57 -4.19
C VAL A 45 15.33 4.85 -4.56
N SER A 46 16.25 4.75 -5.52
CA SER A 46 17.07 5.89 -5.95
C SER A 46 16.24 7.03 -6.57
N LYS A 47 15.02 6.76 -7.04
CA LYS A 47 14.14 7.74 -7.67
C LYS A 47 12.96 8.13 -6.78
N LEU A 48 12.79 7.46 -5.65
CA LEU A 48 11.64 7.68 -4.78
C LEU A 48 11.61 9.10 -4.22
N ALA A 49 12.77 9.66 -3.88
CA ALA A 49 12.86 11.01 -3.32
C ALA A 49 12.32 12.09 -4.28
N GLN A 50 12.47 11.89 -5.60
CA GLN A 50 11.97 12.83 -6.60
C GLN A 50 10.56 12.51 -7.10
N ALA A 51 9.97 11.40 -6.67
CA ALA A 51 8.64 11.01 -7.12
C ALA A 51 7.59 12.03 -6.68
N GLN A 52 6.65 12.32 -7.57
CA GLN A 52 5.55 13.25 -7.31
C GLN A 52 4.24 12.62 -7.74
N ILE A 53 3.18 12.91 -6.99
CA ILE A 53 1.81 12.52 -7.35
C ILE A 53 0.97 13.77 -7.47
N GLY A 54 0.20 13.86 -8.54
CA GLY A 54 -0.80 14.89 -8.70
C GLY A 54 -2.14 14.52 -8.05
N PRO A 55 -3.19 15.32 -8.28
CA PRO A 55 -4.54 15.06 -7.76
C PRO A 55 -5.23 13.95 -8.55
N TYR A 56 -4.69 12.75 -8.47
CA TYR A 56 -5.17 11.59 -9.22
C TYR A 56 -6.15 10.76 -8.40
N HIS A 57 -6.78 9.81 -9.07
CA HIS A 57 -7.62 8.80 -8.44
C HIS A 57 -6.75 7.73 -7.78
N THR A 58 -7.39 6.78 -7.10
CA THR A 58 -6.69 5.75 -6.34
C THR A 58 -6.98 4.37 -6.94
N ASN A 59 -6.00 3.84 -7.68
CA ASN A 59 -6.07 2.51 -8.30
C ASN A 59 -5.42 1.47 -7.38
N THR A 60 -6.09 1.15 -6.30
CA THR A 60 -5.59 0.20 -5.30
C THR A 60 -5.44 -1.20 -5.91
N ALA A 61 -6.38 -1.63 -6.74
CA ALA A 61 -6.32 -2.94 -7.40
C ALA A 61 -5.05 -3.07 -8.26
N GLY A 62 -4.72 -2.03 -9.03
CA GLY A 62 -3.49 -2.00 -9.83
C GLY A 62 -2.24 -2.07 -8.97
N GLY A 63 -2.22 -1.33 -7.87
CA GLY A 63 -1.11 -1.35 -6.93
C GLY A 63 -0.91 -2.73 -6.32
N LEU A 64 -1.98 -3.38 -5.86
CA LEU A 64 -1.92 -4.72 -5.29
C LEU A 64 -1.49 -5.76 -6.31
N ARG A 65 -1.98 -5.65 -7.55
CA ARG A 65 -1.59 -6.58 -8.62
C ARG A 65 -0.09 -6.49 -8.92
N LEU A 66 0.43 -5.28 -9.05
CA LEU A 66 1.84 -5.07 -9.30
C LEU A 66 2.70 -5.56 -8.13
N ALA A 67 2.29 -5.27 -6.89
CA ALA A 67 2.99 -5.73 -5.69
C ALA A 67 3.04 -7.26 -5.65
N GLN A 68 1.95 -7.94 -5.99
CA GLN A 68 1.94 -9.40 -6.08
C GLN A 68 2.92 -9.93 -7.12
N GLN A 69 2.98 -9.30 -8.30
CA GLN A 69 3.90 -9.69 -9.34
C GLN A 69 5.35 -9.56 -8.90
N LEU A 70 5.68 -8.49 -8.18
CA LEU A 70 7.02 -8.27 -7.65
C LEU A 70 7.36 -9.29 -6.57
N LEU A 71 6.43 -9.59 -5.67
CA LEU A 71 6.65 -10.55 -4.59
C LEU A 71 6.78 -12.00 -5.11
N LYS A 72 6.11 -12.33 -6.21
CA LYS A 72 6.23 -13.67 -6.81
C LYS A 72 7.66 -13.96 -7.31
N ARG A 73 8.40 -12.93 -7.65
CA ARG A 73 9.79 -13.07 -8.11
C ARG A 73 10.78 -13.27 -6.97
N GLU A 74 10.34 -13.06 -5.74
CA GLU A 74 11.18 -13.20 -4.56
C GLU A 74 11.09 -14.63 -4.02
N ASN A 75 12.26 -15.24 -3.75
CA ASN A 75 12.34 -16.58 -3.19
C ASN A 75 12.47 -16.50 -1.67
N LYS A 76 11.43 -15.96 -1.02
CA LYS A 76 11.35 -15.78 0.42
C LYS A 76 10.06 -16.39 0.96
N ASP A 77 10.12 -16.96 2.16
CA ASP A 77 8.96 -17.58 2.78
C ASP A 77 7.95 -16.56 3.27
N MET A 78 8.42 -15.41 3.75
CA MET A 78 7.56 -14.37 4.26
C MET A 78 7.47 -13.21 3.28
N LYS A 79 6.23 -12.89 2.91
CA LYS A 79 5.92 -11.82 1.98
C LYS A 79 4.85 -10.92 2.57
N GLN A 80 5.08 -9.62 2.52
CA GLN A 80 4.22 -8.64 3.16
C GLN A 80 4.09 -7.40 2.28
N ILE A 81 2.88 -6.86 2.23
CA ILE A 81 2.60 -5.56 1.64
C ILE A 81 2.34 -4.58 2.78
N VAL A 82 3.06 -3.45 2.77
CA VAL A 82 2.77 -2.30 3.61
C VAL A 82 2.09 -1.27 2.71
N MET A 83 0.80 -1.04 2.94
CA MET A 83 0.01 -0.10 2.16
C MET A 83 -0.21 1.18 2.93
N ILE A 84 0.17 2.31 2.34
CA ILE A 84 -0.07 3.63 2.90
C ILE A 84 -1.05 4.34 1.97
N THR A 85 -2.20 4.75 2.50
CA THR A 85 -3.26 5.32 1.67
C THR A 85 -4.02 6.41 2.41
N ASP A 86 -4.46 7.42 1.66
CA ASP A 86 -5.33 8.49 2.16
C ASP A 86 -6.69 8.51 1.44
N GLY A 87 -6.95 7.55 0.54
CA GLY A 87 -8.16 7.53 -0.25
C GLY A 87 -8.72 6.14 -0.50
N LYS A 88 -10.04 6.08 -0.60
CA LYS A 88 -10.74 4.86 -1.00
C LYS A 88 -10.45 4.54 -2.46
N PRO A 89 -10.52 3.27 -2.87
CA PRO A 89 -10.34 2.91 -4.28
C PRO A 89 -11.35 3.63 -5.17
N SER A 90 -10.86 4.23 -6.26
CA SER A 90 -11.69 5.01 -7.18
C SER A 90 -11.33 4.81 -8.65
N ALA A 91 -10.35 3.98 -8.95
CA ALA A 91 -9.91 3.71 -10.31
C ALA A 91 -9.50 2.25 -10.49
N LEU A 92 -9.57 1.78 -11.73
CA LEU A 92 -9.14 0.43 -12.13
C LEU A 92 -8.43 0.51 -13.47
N THR A 93 -7.47 -0.39 -13.69
CA THR A 93 -6.91 -0.65 -15.02
C THR A 93 -7.71 -1.79 -15.66
N LEU A 94 -8.38 -1.51 -16.77
CA LEU A 94 -9.16 -2.49 -17.52
C LEU A 94 -8.23 -3.42 -18.31
N PRO A 95 -8.72 -4.61 -18.75
CA PRO A 95 -7.88 -5.55 -19.51
C PRO A 95 -7.26 -4.96 -20.78
N ASP A 96 -7.89 -3.95 -21.39
CA ASP A 96 -7.37 -3.28 -22.59
C ASP A 96 -6.39 -2.13 -22.25
N GLY A 97 -6.06 -1.93 -20.97
CA GLY A 97 -5.13 -0.90 -20.52
C GLY A 97 -5.77 0.45 -20.20
N ARG A 98 -7.04 0.64 -20.55
CA ARG A 98 -7.75 1.89 -20.22
C ARG A 98 -7.99 1.99 -18.72
N ILE A 99 -8.07 3.24 -18.21
CA ILE A 99 -8.33 3.51 -16.81
C ILE A 99 -9.81 3.84 -16.62
N TYR A 100 -10.51 3.04 -15.82
CA TYR A 100 -11.86 3.32 -15.38
C TYR A 100 -11.79 4.14 -14.09
N LYS A 101 -12.58 5.20 -13.99
CA LYS A 101 -12.59 6.09 -12.83
C LYS A 101 -14.00 6.38 -12.39
N ASN A 102 -14.22 6.41 -11.08
CA ASN A 102 -15.47 6.89 -10.49
C ASN A 102 -15.14 7.71 -9.23
N PRO A 103 -15.21 9.06 -9.32
CA PRO A 103 -14.92 9.92 -8.18
C PRO A 103 -16.10 10.04 -7.19
N TYR A 104 -17.28 9.52 -7.52
CA TYR A 104 -18.51 9.71 -6.77
C TYR A 104 -18.80 8.50 -5.87
N GLY A 105 -18.20 8.50 -4.69
CA GLY A 105 -18.43 7.44 -3.73
C GLY A 105 -17.65 6.15 -4.04
N LEU A 106 -17.95 5.09 -3.30
CA LEU A 106 -17.30 3.80 -3.46
C LEU A 106 -18.09 2.95 -4.47
N ASP A 107 -17.56 2.87 -5.68
CA ASP A 107 -18.18 2.14 -6.80
C ASP A 107 -18.12 0.62 -6.51
N PRO A 108 -19.26 -0.10 -6.56
CA PRO A 108 -19.25 -1.57 -6.36
C PRO A 108 -18.34 -2.32 -7.33
N TYR A 109 -18.18 -1.85 -8.56
CA TYR A 109 -17.30 -2.48 -9.54
C TYR A 109 -15.83 -2.30 -9.12
N VAL A 110 -15.45 -1.10 -8.72
CA VAL A 110 -14.09 -0.81 -8.24
C VAL A 110 -13.82 -1.58 -6.94
N LEU A 111 -14.75 -1.55 -6.00
CA LEU A 111 -14.62 -2.26 -4.73
C LEU A 111 -14.48 -3.77 -4.95
N GLY A 112 -15.36 -4.37 -5.75
CA GLY A 112 -15.35 -5.81 -5.99
C GLY A 112 -14.06 -6.28 -6.65
N THR A 113 -13.57 -5.53 -7.63
CA THR A 113 -12.30 -5.84 -8.31
C THR A 113 -11.12 -5.70 -7.36
N THR A 114 -11.12 -4.66 -6.53
CA THR A 114 -10.05 -4.44 -5.55
C THR A 114 -10.03 -5.56 -4.51
N LEU A 115 -11.19 -5.94 -3.97
CA LEU A 115 -11.28 -7.03 -2.99
C LEU A 115 -10.88 -8.38 -3.60
N ARG A 116 -11.07 -8.57 -4.90
CA ARG A 116 -10.58 -9.76 -5.59
C ARG A 116 -9.06 -9.82 -5.56
N GLU A 117 -8.39 -8.69 -5.77
CA GLU A 117 -6.93 -8.63 -5.66
C GLU A 117 -6.45 -8.87 -4.22
N VAL A 118 -7.20 -8.38 -3.24
CA VAL A 118 -6.93 -8.68 -1.82
C VAL A 118 -7.02 -10.19 -1.56
N ALA A 119 -8.06 -10.84 -2.09
CA ALA A 119 -8.22 -12.29 -1.96
C ALA A 119 -7.08 -13.05 -2.65
N ASN A 120 -6.59 -12.55 -3.78
CA ASN A 120 -5.43 -13.12 -4.47
C ASN A 120 -4.17 -13.03 -3.61
N CYS A 121 -3.96 -11.91 -2.92
CA CYS A 121 -2.86 -11.75 -1.97
C CYS A 121 -2.95 -12.80 -0.87
N ARG A 122 -4.11 -12.98 -0.28
CA ARG A 122 -4.32 -13.98 0.77
C ARG A 122 -3.99 -15.39 0.28
N ARG A 123 -4.48 -15.76 -0.89
CA ARG A 123 -4.21 -17.09 -1.46
C ARG A 123 -2.73 -17.33 -1.70
N SER A 124 -1.97 -16.27 -1.96
CA SER A 124 -0.52 -16.34 -2.15
C SER A 124 0.27 -16.23 -0.84
N GLY A 125 -0.42 -16.20 0.31
CA GLY A 125 0.23 -16.09 1.61
C GLY A 125 0.78 -14.69 1.91
N ILE A 126 0.30 -13.67 1.22
CA ILE A 126 0.76 -12.29 1.40
C ILE A 126 -0.14 -11.59 2.42
N GLN A 127 0.46 -11.07 3.49
CA GLN A 127 -0.20 -10.25 4.49
C GLN A 127 -0.19 -8.78 4.04
N ILE A 128 -1.30 -8.08 4.26
CA ILE A 128 -1.40 -6.64 3.95
C ILE A 128 -1.63 -5.89 5.26
N ASN A 129 -0.66 -5.04 5.63
CA ASN A 129 -0.82 -4.11 6.75
C ASN A 129 -1.04 -2.71 6.17
N THR A 130 -2.09 -2.04 6.63
CA THR A 130 -2.53 -0.77 6.04
C THR A 130 -2.42 0.37 7.06
N PHE A 131 -1.85 1.47 6.60
CA PHE A 131 -1.68 2.70 7.37
C PHE A 131 -2.49 3.79 6.68
N MET A 132 -3.56 4.22 7.35
CA MET A 132 -4.50 5.21 6.80
C MET A 132 -4.10 6.61 7.23
N LEU A 133 -4.03 7.53 6.27
CA LEU A 133 -3.77 8.95 6.51
C LEU A 133 -5.04 9.79 6.42
N ALA A 134 -6.21 9.16 6.31
CA ALA A 134 -7.51 9.81 6.31
C ALA A 134 -8.52 8.94 7.06
N ARG A 135 -9.60 9.55 7.54
CA ARG A 135 -10.64 8.86 8.32
C ARG A 135 -12.01 8.89 7.66
N ASP A 136 -12.05 8.93 6.34
CA ASP A 136 -13.29 8.78 5.58
C ASP A 136 -13.94 7.42 5.95
N PRO A 137 -15.23 7.39 6.33
CA PRO A 137 -15.89 6.12 6.69
C PRO A 137 -15.83 5.04 5.62
N GLU A 138 -15.90 5.41 4.35
CA GLU A 138 -15.79 4.43 3.27
C GLU A 138 -14.39 3.83 3.17
N LEU A 139 -13.35 4.63 3.38
CA LEU A 139 -11.97 4.14 3.44
C LEU A 139 -11.78 3.23 4.65
N VAL A 140 -12.27 3.62 5.81
CA VAL A 140 -12.17 2.82 7.05
C VAL A 140 -12.83 1.46 6.86
N GLY A 141 -14.04 1.44 6.29
CA GLY A 141 -14.76 0.19 6.02
C GLY A 141 -14.00 -0.71 5.06
N PHE A 142 -13.45 -0.14 4.00
CA PHE A 142 -12.63 -0.88 3.03
C PHE A 142 -11.39 -1.48 3.71
N VAL A 143 -10.65 -0.69 4.47
CA VAL A 143 -9.41 -1.14 5.11
C VAL A 143 -9.68 -2.22 6.16
N ARG A 144 -10.77 -2.12 6.92
CA ARG A 144 -11.19 -3.17 7.84
C ARG A 144 -11.39 -4.49 7.10
N ARG A 145 -12.05 -4.44 5.94
CA ARG A 145 -12.28 -5.61 5.13
C ARG A 145 -10.97 -6.24 4.64
N VAL A 146 -10.04 -5.41 4.19
CA VAL A 146 -8.71 -5.87 3.77
C VAL A 146 -7.99 -6.58 4.92
N SER A 147 -8.02 -6.00 6.11
CA SER A 147 -7.36 -6.57 7.30
C SER A 147 -7.97 -7.91 7.67
N GLU A 148 -9.31 -8.02 7.68
CA GLU A 148 -10.00 -9.27 7.98
C GLU A 148 -9.64 -10.37 6.96
N MET A 149 -9.60 -10.02 5.69
CA MET A 149 -9.33 -10.98 4.61
C MET A 149 -7.90 -11.51 4.62
N THR A 150 -6.92 -10.68 4.98
CA THR A 150 -5.49 -11.05 4.92
C THR A 150 -4.86 -11.30 6.27
N ARG A 151 -5.63 -11.19 7.37
CA ARG A 151 -5.13 -11.25 8.74
C ARG A 151 -4.06 -10.21 9.02
N GLY A 152 -4.08 -9.11 8.27
CA GLY A 152 -3.19 -8.00 8.48
C GLY A 152 -3.75 -7.04 9.52
N LYS A 153 -3.02 -5.96 9.74
CA LYS A 153 -3.40 -4.91 10.69
C LYS A 153 -3.77 -3.65 9.96
N ALA A 154 -4.60 -2.83 10.60
CA ALA A 154 -4.98 -1.52 10.11
C ALA A 154 -4.68 -0.48 11.18
N TYR A 155 -4.06 0.61 10.78
CA TYR A 155 -3.66 1.69 11.68
C TYR A 155 -4.22 3.02 11.19
N PHE A 156 -4.81 3.77 12.11
CA PHE A 156 -5.14 5.17 11.88
C PHE A 156 -3.91 5.99 12.23
N THR A 157 -3.36 6.72 11.27
CA THR A 157 -2.13 7.48 11.46
C THR A 157 -2.33 8.92 11.00
N THR A 158 -1.35 9.75 11.33
CA THR A 158 -1.26 11.13 10.85
C THR A 158 0.07 11.31 10.13
N PRO A 159 0.23 12.37 9.31
CA PRO A 159 1.52 12.65 8.70
C PRO A 159 2.67 12.77 9.71
N GLN A 160 2.35 13.15 10.96
CA GLN A 160 3.34 13.34 12.01
C GLN A 160 3.78 12.04 12.67
N ASN A 161 2.92 11.02 12.73
CA ASN A 161 3.23 9.79 13.47
C ASN A 161 3.32 8.52 12.60
N ILE A 162 3.04 8.61 11.31
CA ILE A 162 3.02 7.43 10.44
C ILE A 162 4.38 6.70 10.43
N GLY A 163 5.48 7.44 10.44
CA GLY A 163 6.81 6.85 10.43
C GLY A 163 7.05 5.93 11.60
N GLN A 164 6.67 6.37 12.80
CA GLN A 164 6.78 5.58 14.01
C GLN A 164 5.99 4.28 13.92
N TYR A 165 4.74 4.36 13.44
CA TYR A 165 3.88 3.17 13.36
C TYR A 165 4.37 2.17 12.32
N VAL A 166 4.80 2.62 11.14
CA VAL A 166 5.31 1.73 10.09
C VAL A 166 6.58 1.02 10.53
N LEU A 167 7.53 1.75 11.08
CA LEU A 167 8.80 1.17 11.54
C LEU A 167 8.58 0.20 12.70
N MET A 168 7.71 0.56 13.65
CA MET A 168 7.37 -0.30 14.77
C MET A 168 6.69 -1.60 14.31
N ASP A 169 5.75 -1.50 13.37
CA ASP A 169 5.06 -2.67 12.81
C ASP A 169 6.05 -3.60 12.13
N PHE A 170 6.96 -3.05 11.31
CA PHE A 170 7.97 -3.85 10.62
C PHE A 170 8.89 -4.58 11.61
N VAL A 171 9.41 -3.88 12.60
CA VAL A 171 10.32 -4.46 13.60
C VAL A 171 9.59 -5.53 14.42
N THR A 172 8.35 -5.29 14.82
CA THR A 172 7.54 -6.26 15.56
C THR A 172 7.35 -7.56 14.76
N ASN A 173 7.03 -7.44 13.47
CA ASN A 173 6.85 -8.60 12.61
C ASN A 173 8.14 -9.39 12.45
N LYS A 174 9.28 -8.73 12.31
CA LYS A 174 10.59 -9.40 12.24
C LYS A 174 10.89 -10.15 13.52
N THR A 175 10.63 -9.56 14.67
CA THR A 175 10.88 -10.17 15.98
C THR A 175 10.04 -11.44 16.17
N LYS A 176 8.77 -11.42 15.75
CA LYS A 176 7.89 -12.59 15.84
C LYS A 176 8.38 -13.76 15.00
N LEU A 177 9.09 -13.50 13.93
CA LEU A 177 9.63 -14.56 13.06
C LEU A 177 10.86 -15.22 13.64
N VAL A 178 11.63 -14.50 14.41
CA VAL A 178 12.87 -15.02 15.04
C VAL A 178 12.55 -15.81 16.29
N ASN A 179 11.48 -15.47 16.98
CA ASN A 179 11.04 -16.14 18.19
C ASN A 179 9.99 -17.20 17.90
#